data_1991363019defa693cbd113885951830
#
_entry.id   1991363019defa693cbd113885951830
#
_cell.length_a   1.000
_cell.length_b   1.000
_cell.length_c   1.000
_cell.angle_alpha   90.00
_cell.angle_beta   90.00
_cell.angle_gamma   90.00
#
_symmetry.space_group_name_H-M   'P 1'
#
loop_
_entity.id
_entity.type
_entity.pdbx_description
1 polymer ?
#
loop_
_entity_poly.entity_id
_entity_poly.type
_entity_poly.pdbx_seq_one_letter_code
_entity_poly.pdbx_strand_id
1 'polypeptide(L)'
;NLPVKKIIGVQFTDQSKMIEIAKEKLLDLGLDIDVQKPMKDLTLPEQRIVEIARAMVGNAKILIMDEPTAALTSKESKTLFEALEKIRKAGVGIIYISHYLDEVFDVCQRVTVLRDGKNAGDFYTNQSSHDEVLAAMLGNAVENLYPNRSKKDHNEIALKFDDVTFSHNLFDLNFEVY
;
A
#
# COMPACT_ATOMS: atom_id res chain seq x y z
N ASN A 1 -18.11 -10.23 18.55
CA ASN A 1 -19.43 -10.68 18.99
C ASN A 1 -20.45 -10.37 17.90
N LEU A 2 -21.05 -11.40 17.30
CA LEU A 2 -22.13 -11.22 16.33
C LEU A 2 -23.42 -10.79 17.07
N PRO A 3 -24.21 -9.86 16.50
CA PRO A 3 -25.53 -9.53 17.03
C PRO A 3 -26.41 -10.78 17.04
N VAL A 4 -27.06 -11.05 18.15
CA VAL A 4 -27.94 -12.22 18.30
C VAL A 4 -29.35 -11.81 18.71
N LYS A 5 -30.34 -12.49 18.18
CA LYS A 5 -31.76 -12.39 18.52
C LYS A 5 -32.19 -13.66 19.19
N LYS A 6 -32.86 -13.55 20.34
CA LYS A 6 -33.45 -14.72 21.05
C LYS A 6 -34.90 -14.90 20.63
N ILE A 7 -35.23 -16.08 20.14
CA ILE A 7 -36.60 -16.48 19.83
C ILE A 7 -36.85 -17.84 20.54
N ILE A 8 -37.82 -17.88 21.43
CA ILE A 8 -38.22 -19.09 22.18
C ILE A 8 -37.00 -19.77 22.85
N GLY A 9 -36.08 -18.97 23.47
CA GLY A 9 -34.90 -19.51 24.16
C GLY A 9 -33.73 -19.91 23.25
N VAL A 10 -33.89 -19.91 21.94
CA VAL A 10 -32.83 -20.20 20.96
C VAL A 10 -32.20 -18.89 20.48
N GLN A 11 -30.89 -18.88 20.37
CA GLN A 11 -30.14 -17.71 19.84
C GLN A 11 -29.97 -17.84 18.32
N PHE A 12 -30.43 -16.83 17.59
CA PHE A 12 -30.23 -16.69 16.15
C PHE A 12 -29.39 -15.47 15.87
N THR A 13 -28.61 -15.49 14.80
CA THR A 13 -27.90 -14.31 14.32
C THR A 13 -28.91 -13.26 13.83
N ASP A 14 -28.81 -12.05 14.34
CA ASP A 14 -29.63 -10.92 13.88
C ASP A 14 -29.04 -10.32 12.62
N GLN A 15 -29.48 -10.83 11.49
CA GLN A 15 -28.97 -10.45 10.16
C GLN A 15 -29.24 -8.96 9.85
N SER A 16 -30.42 -8.45 10.24
CA SER A 16 -30.77 -7.05 9.99
C SER A 16 -29.81 -6.11 10.72
N LYS A 17 -29.53 -6.41 11.99
CA LYS A 17 -28.60 -5.63 12.80
C LYS A 17 -27.15 -5.78 12.33
N MET A 18 -26.76 -6.92 11.77
CA MET A 18 -25.44 -7.11 11.14
C MET A 18 -25.28 -6.21 9.91
N ILE A 19 -26.30 -6.16 9.06
CA ILE A 19 -26.33 -5.30 7.86
C ILE A 19 -26.21 -3.83 8.25
N GLU A 20 -26.98 -3.40 9.27
CA GLU A 20 -26.95 -2.03 9.78
C GLU A 20 -25.56 -1.62 10.28
N ILE A 21 -24.95 -2.44 11.14
CA ILE A 21 -23.60 -2.19 11.69
C ILE A 21 -22.55 -2.17 10.56
N ALA A 22 -22.63 -3.12 9.62
CA ALA A 22 -21.68 -3.18 8.51
C ALA A 22 -21.78 -1.94 7.64
N LYS A 23 -23.00 -1.52 7.30
CA LYS A 23 -23.24 -0.32 6.50
C LYS A 23 -22.73 0.94 7.19
N GLU A 24 -23.03 1.12 8.49
CA GLU A 24 -22.53 2.24 9.29
C GLU A 24 -21.00 2.30 9.24
N LYS A 25 -20.31 1.20 9.51
CA LYS A 25 -18.83 1.17 9.54
C LYS A 25 -18.19 1.41 8.18
N LEU A 26 -18.80 0.94 7.10
CA LEU A 26 -18.30 1.20 5.75
C LEU A 26 -18.50 2.67 5.36
N LEU A 27 -19.64 3.26 5.70
CA LEU A 27 -19.89 4.69 5.48
C LEU A 27 -18.94 5.59 6.29
N ASP A 28 -18.62 5.23 7.54
CA ASP A 28 -17.63 5.92 8.37
C ASP A 28 -16.27 5.98 7.66
N LEU A 29 -15.91 4.92 6.93
CA LEU A 29 -14.67 4.84 6.15
C LEU A 29 -14.77 5.50 4.77
N GLY A 30 -15.96 5.92 4.36
CA GLY A 30 -16.19 6.57 3.08
C GLY A 30 -16.54 5.62 1.95
N LEU A 31 -16.95 4.39 2.26
CA LEU A 31 -17.35 3.39 1.29
C LEU A 31 -18.87 3.15 1.35
N ASP A 32 -19.58 3.51 0.29
CA ASP A 32 -21.00 3.24 0.12
C ASP A 32 -21.18 2.09 -0.88
N ILE A 33 -21.33 0.89 -0.35
CA ILE A 33 -21.56 -0.33 -1.13
C ILE A 33 -22.73 -1.13 -0.57
N ASP A 34 -23.31 -1.97 -1.40
CA ASP A 34 -24.27 -2.98 -0.93
C ASP A 34 -23.55 -4.01 -0.05
N VAL A 35 -23.81 -3.97 1.24
CA VAL A 35 -23.20 -4.88 2.23
C VAL A 35 -23.60 -6.34 2.06
N GLN A 36 -24.60 -6.64 1.22
CA GLN A 36 -24.99 -8.00 0.87
C GLN A 36 -24.23 -8.52 -0.36
N LYS A 37 -23.49 -7.68 -1.05
CA LYS A 37 -22.67 -8.05 -2.21
C LYS A 37 -21.53 -9.00 -1.75
N PRO A 38 -21.35 -10.14 -2.42
CA PRO A 38 -20.25 -11.06 -2.12
C PRO A 38 -18.88 -10.39 -2.29
N MET A 39 -17.92 -10.66 -1.39
CA MET A 39 -16.57 -10.10 -1.45
C MET A 39 -15.88 -10.29 -2.80
N LYS A 40 -16.09 -11.43 -3.46
CA LYS A 40 -15.52 -11.73 -4.79
C LYS A 40 -15.96 -10.77 -5.90
N ASP A 41 -17.09 -10.09 -5.70
CA ASP A 41 -17.69 -9.16 -6.68
C ASP A 41 -17.31 -7.70 -6.37
N LEU A 42 -16.55 -7.47 -5.29
CA LEU A 42 -15.98 -6.17 -4.92
C LEU A 42 -14.65 -5.95 -5.65
N THR A 43 -14.33 -4.69 -5.93
CA THR A 43 -12.99 -4.29 -6.39
C THR A 43 -11.96 -4.49 -5.28
N LEU A 44 -10.67 -4.60 -5.64
CA LEU A 44 -9.59 -4.76 -4.64
C LEU A 44 -9.59 -3.66 -3.57
N PRO A 45 -9.71 -2.35 -3.91
CA PRO A 45 -9.80 -1.30 -2.91
C PRO A 45 -10.98 -1.48 -1.95
N GLU A 46 -12.17 -1.82 -2.49
CA GLU A 46 -13.36 -2.08 -1.69
C GLU A 46 -13.14 -3.24 -0.71
N GLN A 47 -12.51 -4.32 -1.17
CA GLN A 47 -12.16 -5.46 -0.33
C GLN A 47 -11.25 -5.03 0.82
N ARG A 48 -10.21 -4.21 0.56
CA ARG A 48 -9.30 -3.69 1.58
C ARG A 48 -10.04 -2.84 2.63
N ILE A 49 -10.94 -1.98 2.20
CA ILE A 49 -11.73 -1.16 3.13
C ILE A 49 -12.69 -2.04 3.97
N VAL A 50 -13.27 -3.09 3.38
CA VAL A 50 -14.10 -4.06 4.13
C VAL A 50 -13.28 -4.82 5.18
N GLU A 51 -12.04 -5.23 4.87
CA GLU A 51 -11.13 -5.85 5.85
C GLU A 51 -10.87 -4.93 7.05
N ILE A 52 -10.64 -3.64 6.78
CA ILE A 52 -10.45 -2.61 7.78
C ILE A 52 -11.73 -2.40 8.62
N ALA A 53 -12.89 -2.26 7.98
CA ALA A 53 -14.18 -2.11 8.64
C ALA A 53 -14.45 -3.30 9.59
N ARG A 54 -14.11 -4.52 9.18
CA ARG A 54 -14.20 -5.72 10.02
C ARG A 54 -13.34 -5.63 11.28
N ALA A 55 -12.12 -5.12 11.16
CA ALA A 55 -11.24 -4.91 12.32
C ALA A 55 -11.84 -3.87 13.29
N MET A 56 -12.46 -2.80 12.79
CA MET A 56 -13.13 -1.80 13.61
C MET A 56 -14.34 -2.35 14.36
N VAL A 57 -15.18 -3.18 13.72
CA VAL A 57 -16.30 -3.86 14.40
C VAL A 57 -15.79 -4.74 15.55
N GLY A 58 -14.60 -5.31 15.41
CA GLY A 58 -13.92 -6.07 16.45
C GLY A 58 -13.29 -5.22 17.57
N ASN A 59 -13.44 -3.89 17.55
CA ASN A 59 -12.76 -2.95 18.47
C ASN A 59 -11.24 -3.12 18.50
N ALA A 60 -10.63 -3.38 17.37
CA ALA A 60 -9.18 -3.46 17.23
C ALA A 60 -8.53 -2.16 17.71
N LYS A 61 -7.47 -2.27 18.49
CA LYS A 61 -6.65 -1.15 18.96
C LYS A 61 -5.44 -0.94 18.07
N ILE A 62 -5.03 -1.97 17.38
CA ILE A 62 -3.90 -1.97 16.45
C ILE A 62 -4.34 -2.68 15.16
N LEU A 63 -4.06 -2.06 14.02
CA LEU A 63 -4.25 -2.61 12.69
C LEU A 63 -2.87 -2.82 12.07
N ILE A 64 -2.60 -4.04 11.59
CA ILE A 64 -1.37 -4.35 10.86
C ILE A 64 -1.75 -4.57 9.41
N MET A 65 -1.09 -3.84 8.51
CA MET A 65 -1.28 -3.93 7.07
C MET A 65 0.05 -4.24 6.39
N ASP A 66 0.06 -5.33 5.66
CA ASP A 66 1.24 -5.80 4.92
C ASP A 66 1.01 -5.61 3.42
N GLU A 67 1.83 -4.74 2.79
CA GLU A 67 1.79 -4.38 1.37
C GLU A 67 0.36 -4.10 0.84
N PRO A 68 -0.44 -3.26 1.51
CA PRO A 68 -1.88 -3.16 1.19
C PRO A 68 -2.16 -2.53 -0.17
N THR A 69 -1.19 -1.87 -0.78
CA THR A 69 -1.29 -1.13 -2.05
C THR A 69 -0.67 -1.85 -3.24
N ALA A 70 -0.01 -2.99 -3.05
CA ALA A 70 0.78 -3.68 -4.09
C ALA A 70 0.03 -3.97 -5.41
N ALA A 71 -1.31 -4.07 -5.37
CA ALA A 71 -2.15 -4.33 -6.54
C ALA A 71 -3.12 -3.17 -6.85
N LEU A 72 -2.90 -2.00 -6.26
CA LEU A 72 -3.76 -0.83 -6.41
C LEU A 72 -3.12 0.21 -7.34
N THR A 73 -3.97 0.93 -8.06
CA THR A 73 -3.55 2.15 -8.77
C THR A 73 -3.33 3.29 -7.78
N SER A 74 -2.60 4.33 -8.16
CA SER A 74 -2.37 5.51 -7.30
C SER A 74 -3.66 6.18 -6.82
N LYS A 75 -4.72 6.16 -7.64
CA LYS A 75 -6.03 6.68 -7.26
C LYS A 75 -6.70 5.82 -6.18
N GLU A 76 -6.57 4.52 -6.30
CA GLU A 76 -7.13 3.56 -5.35
C GLU A 76 -6.38 3.57 -4.02
N SER A 77 -5.04 3.68 -4.06
CA SER A 77 -4.21 3.85 -2.86
C SER A 77 -4.62 5.09 -2.07
N LYS A 78 -4.94 6.19 -2.75
CA LYS A 78 -5.41 7.42 -2.09
C LYS A 78 -6.71 7.18 -1.30
N THR A 79 -7.66 6.46 -1.87
CA THR A 79 -8.92 6.12 -1.18
C THR A 79 -8.65 5.28 0.08
N LEU A 80 -7.73 4.32 -0.01
CA LEU A 80 -7.28 3.52 1.14
C LEU A 80 -6.64 4.41 2.21
N PHE A 81 -5.76 5.34 1.83
CA PHE A 81 -5.10 6.25 2.77
C PHE A 81 -6.07 7.17 3.50
N GLU A 82 -7.10 7.66 2.80
CA GLU A 82 -8.18 8.44 3.42
C GLU A 82 -8.94 7.62 4.49
N ALA A 83 -9.19 6.33 4.22
CA ALA A 83 -9.80 5.43 5.19
C ALA A 83 -8.87 5.17 6.40
N LEU A 84 -7.59 4.94 6.17
CA LEU A 84 -6.58 4.76 7.24
C LEU A 84 -6.48 6.00 8.14
N GLU A 85 -6.49 7.19 7.55
CA GLU A 85 -6.45 8.43 8.33
C GLU A 85 -7.69 8.61 9.23
N LYS A 86 -8.88 8.21 8.76
CA LYS A 86 -10.09 8.22 9.60
C LYS A 86 -9.95 7.29 10.80
N ILE A 87 -9.39 6.09 10.59
CA ILE A 87 -9.17 5.11 11.64
C ILE A 87 -8.13 5.60 12.65
N ARG A 88 -7.04 6.17 12.16
CA ARG A 88 -6.01 6.77 13.00
C ARG A 88 -6.59 7.87 13.89
N LYS A 89 -7.42 8.75 13.34
CA LYS A 89 -8.14 9.79 14.10
C LYS A 89 -9.11 9.22 15.13
N ALA A 90 -9.65 8.03 14.90
CA ALA A 90 -10.47 7.29 15.86
C ALA A 90 -9.63 6.62 16.98
N GLY A 91 -8.30 6.79 16.99
CA GLY A 91 -7.41 6.31 18.06
C GLY A 91 -6.89 4.88 17.86
N VAL A 92 -7.01 4.31 16.67
CA VAL A 92 -6.43 3.00 16.33
C VAL A 92 -4.97 3.20 15.90
N GLY A 93 -4.05 2.45 16.51
CA GLY A 93 -2.66 2.38 16.05
C GLY A 93 -2.56 1.62 14.74
N ILE A 94 -1.76 2.12 13.78
CA ILE A 94 -1.58 1.45 12.48
C ILE A 94 -0.11 1.09 12.32
N ILE A 95 0.16 -0.17 12.03
CA ILE A 95 1.46 -0.66 11.56
C ILE A 95 1.32 -0.91 10.07
N TYR A 96 1.99 -0.07 9.27
CA TYR A 96 1.95 -0.11 7.82
C TYR A 96 3.28 -0.67 7.30
N ILE A 97 3.26 -1.80 6.62
CA ILE A 97 4.44 -2.45 6.06
C ILE A 97 4.41 -2.23 4.55
N SER A 98 5.45 -1.60 4.01
CA SER A 98 5.61 -1.35 2.58
C SER A 98 7.07 -1.17 2.23
N HIS A 99 7.41 -1.40 0.97
CA HIS A 99 8.69 -1.05 0.37
C HIS A 99 8.60 0.23 -0.50
N TYR A 100 7.42 0.82 -0.63
CA TYR A 100 7.19 2.07 -1.35
C TYR A 100 7.37 3.26 -0.41
N LEU A 101 8.55 3.92 -0.48
CA LEU A 101 8.89 5.02 0.44
C LEU A 101 7.94 6.21 0.33
N ASP A 102 7.51 6.56 -0.87
CA ASP A 102 6.56 7.68 -1.07
C ASP A 102 5.29 7.47 -0.26
N GLU A 103 4.72 6.27 -0.30
CA GLU A 103 3.53 5.93 0.50
C GLU A 103 3.79 6.01 2.00
N VAL A 104 4.96 5.50 2.44
CA VAL A 104 5.35 5.51 3.84
C VAL A 104 5.46 6.96 4.36
N PHE A 105 6.04 7.85 3.56
CA PHE A 105 6.15 9.26 3.92
C PHE A 105 4.82 10.00 3.91
N ASP A 106 3.90 9.61 3.02
CA ASP A 106 2.55 10.19 2.96
C ASP A 106 1.66 9.77 4.14
N VAL A 107 1.78 8.53 4.61
CA VAL A 107 0.81 7.92 5.55
C VAL A 107 1.36 7.82 6.96
N CYS A 108 2.66 7.58 7.14
CA CYS A 108 3.26 7.27 8.42
C CYS A 108 3.93 8.50 9.07
N GLN A 109 3.94 8.55 10.40
CA GLN A 109 4.66 9.56 11.18
C GLN A 109 6.05 9.09 11.61
N ARG A 110 6.22 7.76 11.71
CA ARG A 110 7.47 7.11 12.11
C ARG A 110 7.74 5.92 11.21
N VAL A 111 9.00 5.75 10.85
CA VAL A 111 9.48 4.63 10.02
C VAL A 111 10.53 3.86 10.81
N THR A 112 10.38 2.55 10.89
CA THR A 112 11.40 1.64 11.38
C THR A 112 11.87 0.78 10.20
N VAL A 113 13.13 0.89 9.85
CA VAL A 113 13.73 0.09 8.78
C VAL A 113 14.22 -1.25 9.33
N LEU A 114 13.75 -2.32 8.74
CA LEU A 114 14.23 -3.68 9.01
C LEU A 114 15.08 -4.18 7.84
N ARG A 115 16.30 -4.61 8.15
CA ARG A 115 17.23 -5.20 7.19
C ARG A 115 17.92 -6.40 7.80
N ASP A 116 17.96 -7.52 7.07
CA ASP A 116 18.58 -8.79 7.52
C ASP A 116 18.07 -9.25 8.90
N GLY A 117 16.77 -9.05 9.17
CA GLY A 117 16.12 -9.40 10.42
C GLY A 117 16.49 -8.51 11.63
N LYS A 118 17.13 -7.36 11.39
CA LYS A 118 17.55 -6.41 12.43
C LYS A 118 16.98 -5.03 12.16
N ASN A 119 16.82 -4.23 13.22
CA ASN A 119 16.54 -2.82 13.10
C ASN A 119 17.75 -2.10 12.50
N ALA A 120 17.57 -1.48 11.35
CA ALA A 120 18.58 -0.71 10.63
C ALA A 120 18.43 0.81 10.81
N GLY A 121 17.34 1.27 11.44
CA GLY A 121 17.13 2.68 11.76
C GLY A 121 15.67 3.00 12.10
N ASP A 122 15.49 4.03 12.89
CA ASP A 122 14.20 4.61 13.25
C ASP A 122 14.19 6.10 12.84
N PHE A 123 13.18 6.50 12.10
CA PHE A 123 13.07 7.82 11.50
C PHE A 123 11.69 8.43 11.75
N TYR A 124 11.63 9.77 11.82
CA TYR A 124 10.39 10.52 11.78
C TYR A 124 10.23 11.16 10.41
N THR A 125 9.10 10.94 9.74
CA THR A 125 8.86 11.37 8.34
C THR A 125 8.94 12.89 8.18
N ASN A 126 8.63 13.66 9.24
CA ASN A 126 8.72 15.12 9.25
C ASN A 126 10.13 15.66 9.53
N GLN A 127 11.12 14.81 9.81
CA GLN A 127 12.49 15.20 10.18
C GLN A 127 13.56 14.52 9.32
N SER A 128 13.19 13.49 8.58
CA SER A 128 14.11 12.68 7.77
C SER A 128 13.76 12.78 6.29
N SER A 129 14.77 12.61 5.45
CA SER A 129 14.61 12.56 4.01
C SER A 129 14.38 11.13 3.50
N HIS A 130 13.85 11.00 2.28
CA HIS A 130 13.75 9.71 1.59
C HIS A 130 15.11 9.03 1.45
N ASP A 131 16.15 9.83 1.13
CA ASP A 131 17.51 9.33 0.93
C ASP A 131 18.12 8.70 2.20
N GLU A 132 17.85 9.30 3.38
CA GLU A 132 18.29 8.73 4.65
C GLU A 132 17.65 7.38 4.95
N VAL A 133 16.34 7.27 4.74
CA VAL A 133 15.61 6.02 4.93
C VAL A 133 16.05 4.97 3.90
N LEU A 134 16.21 5.37 2.63
CA LEU A 134 16.69 4.51 1.55
C LEU A 134 18.10 3.99 1.85
N ALA A 135 19.00 4.85 2.32
CA ALA A 135 20.35 4.45 2.72
C ALA A 135 20.34 3.41 3.85
N ALA A 136 19.43 3.55 4.83
CA ALA A 136 19.26 2.55 5.88
C ALA A 136 18.73 1.22 5.34
N MET A 137 17.80 1.26 4.36
CA MET A 137 17.26 0.07 3.71
C MET A 137 18.34 -0.69 2.91
N LEU A 138 19.13 0.04 2.13
CA LEU A 138 20.13 -0.54 1.22
C LEU A 138 21.47 -0.83 1.94
N GLY A 139 21.79 -0.10 3.00
CA GLY A 139 23.07 -0.19 3.70
C GLY A 139 24.24 0.16 2.77
N ASN A 140 25.38 -0.46 2.99
CA ASN A 140 26.61 -0.23 2.21
C ASN A 140 26.49 -0.63 0.71
N ALA A 141 25.34 -1.20 0.29
CA ALA A 141 25.11 -1.53 -1.12
C ALA A 141 24.96 -0.27 -1.99
N VAL A 142 24.65 0.90 -1.42
CA VAL A 142 24.49 2.17 -2.17
C VAL A 142 25.79 2.57 -2.86
N GLU A 143 26.95 2.37 -2.22
CA GLU A 143 28.25 2.69 -2.81
C GLU A 143 28.58 1.81 -4.04
N ASN A 144 27.98 0.62 -4.12
CA ASN A 144 28.19 -0.31 -5.21
C ASN A 144 27.15 -0.23 -6.33
N LEU A 145 25.96 0.36 -6.05
CA LEU A 145 24.88 0.50 -7.03
C LEU A 145 25.17 1.56 -8.09
N TYR A 146 25.97 2.55 -7.74
CA TYR A 146 26.46 3.57 -8.66
C TYR A 146 27.98 3.58 -8.64
N PRO A 147 28.66 2.58 -9.26
CA PRO A 147 30.09 2.69 -9.43
C PRO A 147 30.37 4.02 -10.15
N ASN A 148 31.29 4.82 -9.59
CA ASN A 148 31.74 6.05 -10.24
C ASN A 148 32.14 5.68 -11.67
N ARG A 149 31.23 5.92 -12.62
CA ARG A 149 31.56 5.83 -14.03
C ARG A 149 32.58 6.92 -14.27
N SER A 150 33.84 6.51 -14.41
CA SER A 150 34.81 7.41 -15.04
C SER A 150 34.17 7.83 -16.36
N LYS A 151 34.03 9.13 -16.57
CA LYS A 151 33.70 9.68 -17.90
C LYS A 151 34.80 9.21 -18.84
N LYS A 152 34.64 8.05 -19.44
CA LYS A 152 35.37 7.72 -20.66
C LYS A 152 34.58 8.40 -21.75
N ASP A 153 35.22 9.32 -22.47
CA ASP A 153 34.71 9.83 -23.72
C ASP A 153 34.58 8.62 -24.66
N HIS A 154 33.39 8.08 -24.75
CA HIS A 154 33.10 7.01 -25.69
C HIS A 154 32.76 7.68 -27.03
N ASN A 155 33.80 7.87 -27.86
CA ASN A 155 33.64 8.29 -29.26
C ASN A 155 33.34 7.09 -30.20
N GLU A 156 33.24 5.90 -29.63
CA GLU A 156 32.94 4.69 -30.40
C GLU A 156 31.48 4.28 -30.18
N ILE A 157 30.80 4.00 -31.28
CA ILE A 157 29.43 3.50 -31.26
C ILE A 157 29.43 2.10 -30.63
N ALA A 158 28.85 1.97 -29.44
CA ALA A 158 28.74 0.70 -28.73
C ALA A 158 27.62 -0.17 -29.31
N LEU A 159 26.53 0.46 -29.76
CA LEU A 159 25.37 -0.21 -30.34
C LEU A 159 24.68 0.72 -31.34
N LYS A 160 24.40 0.22 -32.53
CA LYS A 160 23.63 0.92 -33.55
C LYS A 160 22.37 0.14 -33.89
N PHE A 161 21.25 0.83 -33.88
CA PHE A 161 20.00 0.34 -34.44
C PHE A 161 19.81 1.01 -35.78
N ASP A 162 19.62 0.24 -36.84
CA ASP A 162 19.48 0.70 -38.22
C ASP A 162 18.25 0.03 -38.83
N ASP A 163 17.19 0.81 -39.04
CA ASP A 163 15.91 0.39 -39.64
C ASP A 163 15.28 -0.85 -38.93
N VAL A 164 15.35 -0.86 -37.60
CA VAL A 164 14.83 -1.98 -36.80
C VAL A 164 13.34 -1.84 -36.62
N THR A 165 12.60 -2.82 -37.13
CA THR A 165 11.15 -2.97 -36.90
C THR A 165 10.90 -4.20 -36.06
N PHE A 166 10.19 -4.03 -34.92
CA PHE A 166 9.85 -5.12 -34.01
C PHE A 166 8.36 -5.10 -33.69
N SER A 167 7.66 -6.17 -34.09
CA SER A 167 6.22 -6.35 -33.79
C SER A 167 5.36 -5.20 -34.36
N HIS A 168 4.12 -5.04 -33.89
CA HIS A 168 3.18 -4.04 -34.41
C HIS A 168 3.32 -2.65 -33.78
N ASN A 169 4.29 -2.42 -32.90
CA ASN A 169 4.39 -1.19 -32.08
C ASN A 169 5.71 -0.41 -32.22
N LEU A 170 6.73 -0.94 -32.91
CA LEU A 170 8.02 -0.30 -33.09
C LEU A 170 8.43 -0.40 -34.57
N PHE A 171 8.45 0.74 -35.24
CA PHE A 171 8.78 0.85 -36.66
C PHE A 171 9.96 1.79 -36.84
N ASP A 172 10.85 1.47 -37.82
CA ASP A 172 11.92 2.34 -38.32
C ASP A 172 12.81 2.93 -37.21
N LEU A 173 13.20 2.10 -36.25
CA LEU A 173 13.99 2.51 -35.11
C LEU A 173 15.44 2.71 -35.53
N ASN A 174 15.91 3.96 -35.49
CA ASN A 174 17.24 4.37 -35.83
C ASN A 174 17.84 5.19 -34.69
N PHE A 175 18.81 4.63 -33.95
CA PHE A 175 19.59 5.36 -32.96
C PHE A 175 20.93 4.69 -32.66
N GLU A 176 21.84 5.44 -32.10
CA GLU A 176 23.19 5.00 -31.73
C GLU A 176 23.41 5.20 -30.23
N VAL A 177 24.08 4.24 -29.59
CA VAL A 177 24.50 4.28 -28.19
C VAL A 177 26.02 4.34 -28.17
N TYR A 178 26.56 5.30 -27.47
CA TYR A 178 27.99 5.55 -27.31
C TYR A 178 28.51 5.09 -25.94
#